data_1ef1c65595d12deaa53b1b4c65a6126f
#
_entry.id   1ef1c65595d12deaa53b1b4c65a6126f
#
_cell.length_a   1.000
_cell.length_b   1.000
_cell.length_c   1.000
_cell.angle_alpha   90.00
_cell.angle_beta   90.00
_cell.angle_gamma   90.00
#
_symmetry.space_group_name_H-M   'P 1'
#
loop_
_entity.id
_entity.type
_entity.pdbx_description
1 polymer ?
#
loop_
_entity_poly.entity_id
_entity_poly.type
_entity_poly.pdbx_seq_one_letter_code
_entity_poly.pdbx_strand_id
1 'polypeptide(L)'
;MIILSDGSMEASTETVPLSYDDVADRIDALGPFEASPHVAVAVSGGRDSMALCMLLHQWALQCGGRVSAITVDHQLRPESAEEAKQVGHWLEKAGIDHHVLVLSGLKPTSGVQAAARMARYNLMEDWCRNAGVLHLFLGHHRDDQAETVLFRLQHNSGIDGLAGMSSIREQSHIRLLRPLLDIPRERITVYLQSHKQSWIEDPSNDNPKYARTQLRAQLRTQLRSEPKDVTEGE
;
A
#
# COMPACT_ATOMS: atom_id res chain seq x y z
N MET A 1 -55.73 16.87 1.44
CA MET A 1 -54.53 16.57 2.28
C MET A 1 -53.51 15.91 1.36
N ILE A 2 -52.59 16.72 0.81
CA ILE A 2 -51.58 16.29 -0.16
C ILE A 2 -50.32 16.03 0.66
N ILE A 3 -49.89 14.78 0.64
CA ILE A 3 -48.61 14.35 1.26
C ILE A 3 -47.55 14.57 0.20
N LEU A 4 -46.66 15.55 0.42
CA LEU A 4 -45.44 15.73 -0.37
C LEU A 4 -44.43 14.70 0.12
N SER A 5 -44.07 13.77 -0.75
CA SER A 5 -42.95 12.86 -0.51
C SER A 5 -41.63 13.63 -0.59
N ASP A 6 -40.96 13.73 0.52
CA ASP A 6 -39.63 14.28 0.66
C ASP A 6 -38.63 13.31 0.02
N GLY A 7 -38.20 13.62 -1.19
CA GLY A 7 -37.21 12.89 -1.93
C GLY A 7 -35.83 13.39 -1.56
N SER A 8 -35.27 12.95 -0.41
CA SER A 8 -33.85 13.10 -0.11
C SER A 8 -33.06 12.20 -1.06
N MET A 9 -32.61 12.75 -2.18
CA MET A 9 -31.54 12.18 -2.98
C MET A 9 -30.24 12.24 -2.17
N GLU A 10 -29.93 11.17 -1.44
CA GLU A 10 -28.56 10.92 -1.03
C GLU A 10 -27.72 10.75 -2.30
N ALA A 11 -26.93 11.76 -2.62
CA ALA A 11 -25.92 11.67 -3.64
C ALA A 11 -24.85 10.68 -3.14
N SER A 12 -25.02 9.40 -3.45
CA SER A 12 -23.96 8.41 -3.37
C SER A 12 -22.88 8.85 -4.37
N THR A 13 -21.82 9.51 -3.90
CA THR A 13 -20.62 9.75 -4.70
C THR A 13 -20.02 8.40 -5.02
N GLU A 14 -20.37 7.85 -6.18
CA GLU A 14 -19.74 6.62 -6.67
C GLU A 14 -18.23 6.86 -6.74
N THR A 15 -17.49 6.10 -5.95
CA THR A 15 -16.02 6.15 -5.96
C THR A 15 -15.54 5.60 -7.29
N VAL A 16 -14.92 6.45 -8.11
CA VAL A 16 -14.35 6.06 -9.40
C VAL A 16 -13.24 5.02 -9.15
N PRO A 17 -13.29 3.85 -9.78
CA PRO A 17 -12.24 2.84 -9.66
C PRO A 17 -10.87 3.41 -10.03
N LEU A 18 -9.83 2.85 -9.47
CA LEU A 18 -8.47 3.11 -9.93
C LEU A 18 -8.31 2.48 -11.32
N SER A 19 -7.90 3.28 -12.31
CA SER A 19 -7.62 2.78 -13.65
C SER A 19 -6.14 2.39 -13.80
N TYR A 20 -5.85 1.61 -14.84
CA TYR A 20 -4.47 1.32 -15.23
C TYR A 20 -3.70 2.61 -15.55
N ASP A 21 -4.28 3.49 -16.37
CA ASP A 21 -3.63 4.73 -16.81
C ASP A 21 -3.29 5.65 -15.63
N ASP A 22 -4.17 5.74 -14.63
CA ASP A 22 -3.90 6.49 -13.39
C ASP A 22 -2.59 6.06 -12.71
N VAL A 23 -2.24 4.78 -12.79
CA VAL A 23 -1.06 4.23 -12.12
C VAL A 23 0.15 4.17 -13.05
N ALA A 24 -0.05 3.91 -14.33
CA ALA A 24 1.02 3.89 -15.33
C ALA A 24 1.73 5.25 -15.39
N ASP A 25 0.99 6.36 -15.48
CA ASP A 25 1.55 7.71 -15.48
C ASP A 25 2.38 8.00 -14.22
N ARG A 26 1.90 7.51 -13.06
CA ARG A 26 2.62 7.65 -11.79
C ARG A 26 3.88 6.80 -11.72
N ILE A 27 3.85 5.59 -12.27
CA ILE A 27 5.03 4.74 -12.36
C ILE A 27 6.06 5.42 -13.28
N ASP A 28 5.66 5.86 -14.46
CA ASP A 28 6.54 6.51 -15.43
C ASP A 28 7.21 7.76 -14.86
N ALA A 29 6.49 8.55 -14.06
CA ALA A 29 7.02 9.70 -13.34
C ALA A 29 8.09 9.34 -12.27
N LEU A 30 8.17 8.08 -11.83
CA LEU A 30 9.19 7.59 -10.89
C LEU A 30 10.47 7.12 -11.60
N GLY A 31 10.50 7.14 -12.94
CA GLY A 31 11.64 6.75 -13.76
C GLY A 31 12.93 7.54 -13.47
N PRO A 32 13.98 7.34 -14.28
CA PRO A 32 13.98 6.46 -15.45
C PRO A 32 14.00 4.96 -15.08
N PHE A 33 13.53 4.15 -16.02
CA PHE A 33 13.60 2.69 -15.98
C PHE A 33 14.40 2.16 -17.17
N GLU A 34 14.81 0.90 -17.09
CA GLU A 34 15.44 0.16 -18.18
C GLU A 34 14.43 -0.07 -19.33
N ALA A 35 14.91 -0.28 -20.56
CA ALA A 35 14.05 -0.48 -21.73
C ALA A 35 13.11 -1.70 -21.60
N SER A 36 13.56 -2.74 -20.89
CA SER A 36 12.74 -3.92 -20.53
C SER A 36 12.89 -4.16 -19.04
N PRO A 37 12.18 -3.41 -18.18
CA PRO A 37 12.49 -3.36 -16.78
C PRO A 37 12.16 -4.67 -16.05
N HIS A 38 13.09 -5.15 -15.23
CA HIS A 38 12.81 -6.17 -14.22
C HIS A 38 12.62 -5.45 -12.88
N VAL A 39 11.39 -5.42 -12.40
CA VAL A 39 11.04 -4.73 -11.15
C VAL A 39 10.53 -5.71 -10.09
N ALA A 40 10.69 -5.36 -8.82
CA ALA A 40 10.13 -6.10 -7.70
C ALA A 40 8.97 -5.34 -7.06
N VAL A 41 8.04 -6.06 -6.46
CA VAL A 41 6.97 -5.50 -5.64
C VAL A 41 6.84 -6.26 -4.33
N ALA A 42 6.79 -5.53 -3.22
CA ALA A 42 6.54 -6.13 -1.92
C ALA A 42 5.05 -6.44 -1.76
N VAL A 43 4.71 -7.71 -1.62
CA VAL A 43 3.33 -8.19 -1.50
C VAL A 43 3.12 -8.84 -0.14
N SER A 44 2.27 -8.24 0.69
CA SER A 44 1.87 -8.79 1.99
C SER A 44 0.60 -9.66 1.91
N GLY A 45 -0.01 -9.76 0.73
CA GLY A 45 -1.33 -10.34 0.55
C GLY A 45 -2.48 -9.38 0.84
N GLY A 46 -2.21 -8.26 1.50
CA GLY A 46 -3.22 -7.22 1.75
C GLY A 46 -3.61 -6.47 0.49
N ARG A 47 -4.78 -5.85 0.53
CA ARG A 47 -5.43 -5.14 -0.58
C ARG A 47 -4.47 -4.25 -1.38
N ASP A 48 -3.79 -3.32 -0.72
CA ASP A 48 -3.02 -2.27 -1.39
C ASP A 48 -1.81 -2.85 -2.14
N SER A 49 -1.16 -3.85 -1.56
CA SER A 49 -0.03 -4.55 -2.18
C SER A 49 -0.45 -5.46 -3.35
N MET A 50 -1.63 -6.09 -3.24
CA MET A 50 -2.18 -6.92 -4.33
C MET A 50 -2.57 -6.07 -5.52
N ALA A 51 -3.26 -4.94 -5.30
CA ALA A 51 -3.63 -4.02 -6.37
C ALA A 51 -2.41 -3.45 -7.10
N LEU A 52 -1.40 -2.98 -6.33
CA LEU A 52 -0.16 -2.50 -6.92
C LEU A 52 0.53 -3.58 -7.74
N CYS A 53 0.58 -4.81 -7.24
CA CYS A 53 1.22 -5.92 -7.94
C CYS A 53 0.57 -6.20 -9.31
N MET A 54 -0.76 -6.23 -9.38
CA MET A 54 -1.49 -6.44 -10.63
C MET A 54 -1.28 -5.29 -11.63
N LEU A 55 -1.38 -4.04 -11.16
CA LEU A 55 -1.19 -2.86 -12.00
C LEU A 55 0.25 -2.75 -12.50
N LEU A 56 1.22 -3.02 -11.63
CA LEU A 56 2.64 -3.02 -11.99
C LEU A 56 2.98 -4.14 -12.98
N HIS A 57 2.37 -5.30 -12.84
CA HIS A 57 2.53 -6.41 -13.79
C HIS A 57 2.04 -6.02 -15.19
N GLN A 58 0.87 -5.41 -15.28
CA GLN A 58 0.34 -4.92 -16.55
C GLN A 58 1.27 -3.87 -17.17
N TRP A 59 1.77 -2.90 -16.37
CA TRP A 59 2.72 -1.88 -16.83
C TRP A 59 4.03 -2.51 -17.33
N ALA A 60 4.62 -3.43 -16.57
CA ALA A 60 5.87 -4.07 -16.95
C ALA A 60 5.75 -4.84 -18.27
N LEU A 61 4.63 -5.57 -18.48
CA LEU A 61 4.37 -6.29 -19.73
C LEU A 61 4.30 -5.32 -20.93
N GLN A 62 3.68 -4.15 -20.77
CA GLN A 62 3.63 -3.14 -21.85
C GLN A 62 5.02 -2.57 -22.18
N CYS A 63 5.91 -2.51 -21.20
CA CYS A 63 7.31 -2.12 -21.40
C CYS A 63 8.21 -3.27 -21.86
N GLY A 64 7.66 -4.47 -22.15
CA GLY A 64 8.46 -5.66 -22.47
C GLY A 64 9.31 -6.18 -21.31
N GLY A 65 8.99 -5.77 -20.09
CA GLY A 65 9.64 -6.15 -18.84
C GLY A 65 8.92 -7.24 -18.07
N ARG A 66 9.26 -7.38 -16.78
CA ARG A 66 8.65 -8.38 -15.88
C ARG A 66 8.61 -7.91 -14.44
N VAL A 67 7.73 -8.51 -13.64
CA VAL A 67 7.59 -8.27 -12.21
C VAL A 67 7.92 -9.54 -11.44
N SER A 68 8.69 -9.40 -10.35
CA SER A 68 8.82 -10.42 -9.30
C SER A 68 8.14 -9.90 -8.02
N ALA A 69 7.14 -10.62 -7.55
CA ALA A 69 6.46 -10.33 -6.30
C ALA A 69 7.22 -10.98 -5.13
N ILE A 70 7.42 -10.22 -4.05
CA ILE A 70 8.17 -10.65 -2.86
C ILE A 70 7.25 -10.60 -1.66
N THR A 71 7.02 -11.74 -1.02
CA THR A 71 6.34 -11.83 0.28
C THR A 71 7.36 -12.14 1.36
N VAL A 72 7.38 -11.37 2.45
CA VAL A 72 8.22 -11.67 3.61
C VAL A 72 7.38 -12.34 4.68
N ASP A 73 7.65 -13.62 4.93
CA ASP A 73 7.08 -14.36 6.05
C ASP A 73 7.88 -14.09 7.32
N HIS A 74 7.27 -13.38 8.25
CA HIS A 74 7.87 -13.02 9.55
C HIS A 74 7.83 -14.14 10.57
N GLN A 75 7.12 -15.24 10.30
CA GLN A 75 6.90 -16.36 11.22
C GLN A 75 6.37 -15.94 12.61
N LEU A 76 5.67 -14.80 12.69
CA LEU A 76 5.12 -14.27 13.95
C LEU A 76 3.77 -14.89 14.30
N ARG A 77 3.07 -15.43 13.31
CA ARG A 77 1.77 -16.09 13.45
C ARG A 77 1.81 -17.46 12.76
N PRO A 78 1.13 -18.48 13.30
CA PRO A 78 1.07 -19.77 12.64
C PRO A 78 0.50 -19.71 11.20
N GLU A 79 -0.42 -18.77 10.96
CA GLU A 79 -1.12 -18.60 9.69
C GLU A 79 -0.28 -17.95 8.60
N SER A 80 0.86 -17.29 8.95
CA SER A 80 1.65 -16.50 8.00
C SER A 80 2.18 -17.32 6.82
N ALA A 81 2.57 -18.57 7.05
CA ALA A 81 3.02 -19.46 5.99
C ALA A 81 1.88 -19.85 5.03
N GLU A 82 0.67 -20.05 5.55
CA GLU A 82 -0.50 -20.38 4.71
C GLU A 82 -0.99 -19.16 3.96
N GLU A 83 -0.96 -17.98 4.56
CA GLU A 83 -1.23 -16.71 3.90
C GLU A 83 -0.26 -16.49 2.73
N ALA A 84 1.05 -16.73 2.93
CA ALA A 84 2.05 -16.59 1.87
C ALA A 84 1.81 -17.59 0.70
N LYS A 85 1.40 -18.82 0.99
CA LYS A 85 1.01 -19.80 -0.04
C LYS A 85 -0.24 -19.35 -0.81
N GLN A 86 -1.24 -18.82 -0.10
CA GLN A 86 -2.46 -18.31 -0.73
C GLN A 86 -2.15 -17.15 -1.68
N VAL A 87 -1.27 -16.23 -1.28
CA VAL A 87 -0.76 -15.16 -2.15
C VAL A 87 -0.08 -15.74 -3.37
N GLY A 88 0.82 -16.72 -3.18
CA GLY A 88 1.51 -17.41 -4.27
C GLY A 88 0.53 -18.00 -5.29
N HIS A 89 -0.53 -18.66 -4.82
CA HIS A 89 -1.56 -19.22 -5.70
C HIS A 89 -2.31 -18.15 -6.52
N TRP A 90 -2.61 -16.98 -5.94
CA TRP A 90 -3.24 -15.90 -6.69
C TRP A 90 -2.31 -15.32 -7.74
N LEU A 91 -1.02 -15.13 -7.40
CA LEU A 91 -0.02 -14.56 -8.29
C LEU A 91 0.36 -15.51 -9.42
N GLU A 92 0.46 -16.81 -9.15
CA GLU A 92 0.67 -17.84 -10.16
C GLU A 92 -0.45 -17.83 -11.22
N LYS A 93 -1.71 -17.74 -10.79
CA LYS A 93 -2.86 -17.62 -11.70
C LYS A 93 -2.80 -16.36 -12.57
N ALA A 94 -2.19 -15.29 -12.08
CA ALA A 94 -1.98 -14.05 -12.80
C ALA A 94 -0.71 -14.06 -13.68
N GLY A 95 0.08 -15.14 -13.65
CA GLY A 95 1.35 -15.25 -14.38
C GLY A 95 2.48 -14.40 -13.79
N ILE A 96 2.40 -14.07 -12.49
CA ILE A 96 3.38 -13.25 -11.79
C ILE A 96 4.32 -14.15 -10.99
N ASP A 97 5.62 -13.97 -11.21
CA ASP A 97 6.67 -14.68 -10.46
C ASP A 97 6.65 -14.27 -8.98
N HIS A 98 6.66 -15.26 -8.06
CA HIS A 98 6.49 -15.02 -6.64
C HIS A 98 7.58 -15.68 -5.79
N HIS A 99 8.17 -14.92 -4.89
CA HIS A 99 9.22 -15.36 -3.96
C HIS A 99 8.78 -15.12 -2.52
N VAL A 100 8.87 -16.17 -1.69
CA VAL A 100 8.65 -16.06 -0.25
C VAL A 100 9.99 -16.01 0.45
N LEU A 101 10.25 -14.90 1.15
CA LEU A 101 11.45 -14.69 1.95
C LEU A 101 11.10 -14.94 3.43
N VAL A 102 11.78 -15.89 4.05
CA VAL A 102 11.53 -16.23 5.46
C VAL A 102 12.47 -15.42 6.37
N LEU A 103 11.89 -14.65 7.28
CA LEU A 103 12.63 -13.88 8.25
C LEU A 103 12.93 -14.74 9.49
N SER A 104 14.12 -15.35 9.53
CA SER A 104 14.53 -16.21 10.65
C SER A 104 15.24 -15.42 11.75
N GLY A 105 15.02 -15.81 13.01
CA GLY A 105 15.94 -15.47 14.12
C GLY A 105 15.69 -14.16 14.87
N LEU A 106 14.70 -13.33 14.53
CA LEU A 106 14.41 -12.10 15.25
C LEU A 106 13.40 -12.34 16.39
N LYS A 107 13.90 -12.36 17.63
CA LYS A 107 13.11 -12.22 18.85
C LYS A 107 13.61 -11.02 19.65
N PRO A 108 13.43 -9.77 19.19
CA PRO A 108 13.83 -8.62 19.97
C PRO A 108 12.97 -8.50 21.21
N THR A 109 13.58 -8.24 22.35
CA THR A 109 12.88 -8.05 23.64
C THR A 109 12.22 -6.68 23.78
N SER A 110 12.66 -5.70 22.98
CA SER A 110 12.08 -4.35 22.90
C SER A 110 12.21 -3.80 21.48
N GLY A 111 11.32 -2.86 21.10
CA GLY A 111 11.36 -2.25 19.75
C GLY A 111 11.07 -3.24 18.61
N VAL A 112 10.34 -4.32 18.89
CA VAL A 112 10.07 -5.46 17.99
C VAL A 112 9.60 -5.01 16.61
N GLN A 113 8.71 -4.02 16.54
CA GLN A 113 8.15 -3.57 15.26
C GLN A 113 9.17 -2.84 14.38
N ALA A 114 10.00 -1.98 14.98
CA ALA A 114 11.03 -1.25 14.24
C ALA A 114 12.14 -2.21 13.75
N ALA A 115 12.58 -3.14 14.59
CA ALA A 115 13.57 -4.15 14.23
C ALA A 115 13.05 -5.10 13.14
N ALA A 116 11.81 -5.59 13.25
CA ALA A 116 11.17 -6.43 12.24
C ALA A 116 10.98 -5.69 10.91
N ARG A 117 10.62 -4.39 10.97
CA ARG A 117 10.53 -3.56 9.79
C ARG A 117 11.88 -3.41 9.09
N MET A 118 12.94 -3.10 9.82
CA MET A 118 14.29 -2.97 9.27
C MET A 118 14.76 -4.27 8.65
N ALA A 119 14.64 -5.38 9.36
CA ALA A 119 15.03 -6.70 8.89
C ALA A 119 14.27 -7.11 7.61
N ARG A 120 12.98 -6.78 7.52
CA ARG A 120 12.19 -6.99 6.30
C ARG A 120 12.77 -6.22 5.11
N TYR A 121 13.10 -4.93 5.29
CA TYR A 121 13.67 -4.14 4.20
C TYR A 121 15.04 -4.68 3.77
N ASN A 122 15.90 -5.02 4.70
CA ASN A 122 17.22 -5.61 4.40
C ASN A 122 17.08 -6.91 3.60
N LEU A 123 16.15 -7.78 4.01
CA LEU A 123 15.91 -9.05 3.34
C LEU A 123 15.42 -8.87 1.89
N MET A 124 14.52 -7.90 1.66
CA MET A 124 14.06 -7.56 0.32
C MET A 124 15.16 -6.90 -0.52
N GLU A 125 15.97 -6.01 0.07
CA GLU A 125 17.11 -5.38 -0.60
C GLU A 125 18.16 -6.41 -1.01
N ASP A 126 18.49 -7.36 -0.14
CA ASP A 126 19.43 -8.45 -0.43
C ASP A 126 18.91 -9.34 -1.57
N TRP A 127 17.63 -9.66 -1.56
CA TRP A 127 17.01 -10.40 -2.65
C TRP A 127 17.11 -9.62 -3.97
N CYS A 128 16.72 -8.35 -3.97
CA CYS A 128 16.78 -7.50 -5.16
C CYS A 128 18.20 -7.39 -5.72
N ARG A 129 19.19 -7.18 -4.84
CA ARG A 129 20.61 -7.15 -5.24
C ARG A 129 21.06 -8.44 -5.91
N ASN A 130 20.69 -9.59 -5.34
CA ASN A 130 21.07 -10.91 -5.89
C ASN A 130 20.34 -11.21 -7.21
N ALA A 131 19.13 -10.71 -7.40
CA ALA A 131 18.33 -10.86 -8.62
C ALA A 131 18.66 -9.80 -9.69
N GLY A 132 19.54 -8.83 -9.39
CA GLY A 132 19.84 -7.72 -10.30
C GLY A 132 18.68 -6.74 -10.50
N VAL A 133 17.81 -6.58 -9.49
CA VAL A 133 16.63 -5.71 -9.53
C VAL A 133 16.94 -4.40 -8.82
N LEU A 134 16.82 -3.28 -9.53
CA LEU A 134 17.06 -1.94 -8.97
C LEU A 134 15.84 -1.33 -8.31
N HIS A 135 14.64 -1.65 -8.78
CA HIS A 135 13.40 -0.97 -8.41
C HIS A 135 12.48 -1.88 -7.58
N LEU A 136 12.26 -1.51 -6.29
CA LEU A 136 11.31 -2.18 -5.40
C LEU A 136 10.10 -1.30 -5.13
N PHE A 137 8.94 -1.75 -5.55
CA PHE A 137 7.67 -1.05 -5.39
C PHE A 137 6.96 -1.41 -4.09
N LEU A 138 6.32 -0.42 -3.47
CA LEU A 138 5.63 -0.53 -2.18
C LEU A 138 4.21 0.05 -2.27
N GLY A 139 3.21 -0.68 -1.81
CA GLY A 139 1.79 -0.33 -1.86
C GLY A 139 1.33 0.67 -0.78
N HIS A 140 2.14 1.68 -0.45
CA HIS A 140 1.70 2.77 0.44
C HIS A 140 0.79 3.72 -0.32
N HIS A 141 -0.31 4.16 0.32
CA HIS A 141 -1.34 4.99 -0.28
C HIS A 141 -1.58 6.28 0.51
N ARG A 142 -2.56 7.11 0.09
CA ARG A 142 -2.82 8.43 0.67
C ARG A 142 -3.10 8.38 2.17
N ASP A 143 -3.84 7.40 2.64
CA ASP A 143 -4.17 7.31 4.07
C ASP A 143 -2.94 6.95 4.91
N ASP A 144 -2.00 6.14 4.38
CA ASP A 144 -0.70 5.89 5.03
C ASP A 144 0.15 7.16 5.13
N GLN A 145 0.05 8.07 4.13
CA GLN A 145 0.67 9.38 4.18
C GLN A 145 0.08 10.21 5.32
N ALA A 146 -1.25 10.31 5.39
CA ALA A 146 -1.94 11.05 6.44
C ALA A 146 -1.57 10.51 7.84
N GLU A 147 -1.57 9.19 8.01
CA GLU A 147 -1.15 8.55 9.26
C GLU A 147 0.31 8.88 9.61
N THR A 148 1.20 8.86 8.62
CA THR A 148 2.62 9.16 8.82
C THR A 148 2.83 10.61 9.26
N VAL A 149 2.14 11.57 8.63
CA VAL A 149 2.22 12.99 8.96
C VAL A 149 1.69 13.23 10.38
N LEU A 150 0.54 12.69 10.72
CA LEU A 150 -0.07 12.84 12.04
C LEU A 150 0.77 12.22 13.16
N PHE A 151 1.29 11.01 12.92
CA PHE A 151 2.21 10.37 13.86
C PHE A 151 3.44 11.26 14.14
N ARG A 152 4.00 11.87 13.11
CA ARG A 152 5.16 12.74 13.22
C ARG A 152 4.83 14.07 13.91
N LEU A 153 3.63 14.63 13.66
CA LEU A 153 3.12 15.81 14.38
C LEU A 153 3.02 15.54 15.87
N GLN A 154 2.45 14.42 16.29
CA GLN A 154 2.33 14.03 17.69
C GLN A 154 3.68 13.84 18.41
N HIS A 155 4.73 13.53 17.65
CA HIS A 155 6.09 13.33 18.18
C HIS A 155 7.01 14.55 17.98
N ASN A 156 6.44 15.74 17.75
CA ASN A 156 7.18 16.99 17.56
C ASN A 156 8.29 16.91 16.52
N SER A 157 8.07 16.17 15.43
CA SER A 157 9.01 16.10 14.33
C SER A 157 9.10 17.47 13.63
N GLY A 158 10.32 17.88 13.27
CA GLY A 158 10.55 19.13 12.52
C GLY A 158 9.89 19.13 11.13
N ILE A 159 10.03 20.26 10.42
CA ILE A 159 9.38 20.50 9.10
C ILE A 159 9.67 19.37 8.10
N ASP A 160 10.90 18.87 8.02
CA ASP A 160 11.28 17.75 7.16
C ASP A 160 10.53 16.45 7.53
N GLY A 161 10.21 16.27 8.81
CA GLY A 161 9.39 15.16 9.28
C GLY A 161 7.95 15.25 8.78
N LEU A 162 7.39 16.43 8.63
CA LEU A 162 6.02 16.66 8.19
C LEU A 162 5.80 16.47 6.69
N ALA A 163 6.87 16.39 5.90
CA ALA A 163 6.78 16.11 4.46
C ALA A 163 6.21 14.71 4.13
N GLY A 164 6.01 13.85 5.15
CA GLY A 164 5.47 12.51 4.95
C GLY A 164 6.48 11.53 4.32
N MET A 165 5.98 10.53 3.59
CA MET A 165 6.82 9.59 2.85
C MET A 165 7.13 10.14 1.46
N SER A 166 8.38 10.04 1.02
CA SER A 166 8.77 10.33 -0.36
C SER A 166 8.25 9.23 -1.31
N SER A 167 7.85 9.62 -2.52
CA SER A 167 7.50 8.68 -3.60
C SER A 167 8.71 7.87 -4.06
N ILE A 168 9.90 8.45 -4.01
CA ILE A 168 11.18 7.80 -4.29
C ILE A 168 12.05 7.90 -3.04
N ARG A 169 12.66 6.78 -2.66
CA ARG A 169 13.70 6.74 -1.65
C ARG A 169 14.84 5.84 -2.13
N GLU A 170 15.98 6.42 -2.33
CA GLU A 170 17.19 5.67 -2.66
C GLU A 170 17.78 4.98 -1.43
N GLN A 171 18.25 3.76 -1.62
CA GLN A 171 19.01 2.97 -0.67
C GLN A 171 20.33 2.52 -1.31
N SER A 172 21.16 1.78 -0.59
CA SER A 172 22.49 1.41 -1.08
C SER A 172 22.48 0.66 -2.41
N HIS A 173 21.46 -0.18 -2.65
CA HIS A 173 21.41 -1.05 -3.82
C HIS A 173 20.09 -0.99 -4.58
N ILE A 174 19.07 -0.34 -4.04
CA ILE A 174 17.72 -0.28 -4.65
C ILE A 174 17.10 1.11 -4.51
N ARG A 175 16.13 1.37 -5.36
CA ARG A 175 15.19 2.48 -5.24
C ARG A 175 13.85 1.96 -4.73
N LEU A 176 13.37 2.49 -3.62
CA LEU A 176 12.02 2.22 -3.10
C LEU A 176 11.04 3.19 -3.75
N LEU A 177 10.05 2.67 -4.45
CA LEU A 177 9.10 3.44 -5.24
C LEU A 177 7.67 3.27 -4.69
N ARG A 178 6.89 4.36 -4.61
CA ARG A 178 5.54 4.39 -4.04
C ARG A 178 4.59 5.16 -4.95
N PRO A 179 4.07 4.52 -6.00
CA PRO A 179 3.21 5.21 -6.98
C PRO A 179 1.80 5.53 -6.48
N LEU A 180 1.37 4.97 -5.34
CA LEU A 180 -0.01 5.12 -4.84
C LEU A 180 -0.15 6.15 -3.72
N LEU A 181 0.88 6.95 -3.39
CA LEU A 181 0.90 7.84 -2.22
C LEU A 181 -0.20 8.91 -2.21
N ASP A 182 -0.74 9.28 -3.35
CA ASP A 182 -1.84 10.24 -3.51
C ASP A 182 -3.20 9.58 -3.78
N ILE A 183 -3.23 8.24 -3.93
CA ILE A 183 -4.42 7.48 -4.24
C ILE A 183 -5.21 7.15 -2.97
N PRO A 184 -6.52 7.48 -2.92
CA PRO A 184 -7.38 7.06 -1.83
C PRO A 184 -7.54 5.54 -1.77
N ARG A 185 -7.57 5.00 -0.57
CA ARG A 185 -7.73 3.56 -0.32
C ARG A 185 -9.01 2.99 -0.94
N GLU A 186 -10.07 3.77 -0.96
CA GLU A 186 -11.36 3.38 -1.52
C GLU A 186 -11.24 3.04 -3.01
N ARG A 187 -10.50 3.83 -3.80
CA ARG A 187 -10.27 3.57 -5.23
C ARG A 187 -9.55 2.23 -5.46
N ILE A 188 -8.57 1.92 -4.61
CA ILE A 188 -7.82 0.65 -4.62
C ILE A 188 -8.77 -0.52 -4.34
N THR A 189 -9.67 -0.36 -3.36
CA THR A 189 -10.66 -1.38 -3.01
C THR A 189 -11.60 -1.68 -4.18
N VAL A 190 -12.17 -0.62 -4.80
CA VAL A 190 -13.07 -0.76 -5.94
C VAL A 190 -12.38 -1.41 -7.14
N TYR A 191 -11.10 -1.10 -7.37
CA TYR A 191 -10.28 -1.76 -8.41
C TYR A 191 -10.22 -3.27 -8.21
N LEU A 192 -9.84 -3.75 -7.02
CA LEU A 192 -9.75 -5.19 -6.76
C LEU A 192 -11.11 -5.90 -6.84
N GLN A 193 -12.17 -5.24 -6.35
CA GLN A 193 -13.53 -5.78 -6.43
C GLN A 193 -13.99 -5.94 -7.88
N SER A 194 -13.74 -4.94 -8.74
CA SER A 194 -14.09 -5.00 -10.16
C SER A 194 -13.34 -6.12 -10.91
N HIS A 195 -12.11 -6.44 -10.46
CA HIS A 195 -11.31 -7.54 -11.00
C HIS A 195 -11.55 -8.89 -10.31
N LYS A 196 -12.49 -8.95 -9.34
CA LYS A 196 -12.78 -10.16 -8.53
C LYS A 196 -11.53 -10.74 -7.87
N GLN A 197 -10.55 -9.88 -7.56
CA GLN A 197 -9.33 -10.27 -6.89
C GLN A 197 -9.54 -10.27 -5.37
N SER A 198 -9.33 -11.42 -4.75
CA SER A 198 -9.32 -11.56 -3.29
C SER A 198 -8.02 -11.04 -2.69
N TRP A 199 -8.08 -10.66 -1.43
CA TRP A 199 -6.94 -10.25 -0.62
C TRP A 199 -7.09 -10.76 0.81
N ILE A 200 -5.99 -10.74 1.57
CA ILE A 200 -5.97 -11.09 2.99
C ILE A 200 -6.32 -9.84 3.80
N GLU A 201 -7.29 -9.95 4.68
CA GLU A 201 -7.55 -8.93 5.70
C GLU A 201 -6.77 -9.30 6.97
N ASP A 202 -5.77 -8.48 7.31
CA ASP A 202 -5.00 -8.68 8.52
C ASP A 202 -5.80 -8.17 9.74
N PRO A 203 -6.19 -9.07 10.68
CA PRO A 203 -6.93 -8.67 11.88
C PRO A 203 -6.17 -7.65 12.76
N SER A 204 -4.86 -7.56 12.61
CA SER A 204 -4.05 -6.58 13.35
C SER A 204 -4.29 -5.14 12.90
N ASN A 205 -4.87 -4.93 11.71
CA ASN A 205 -5.24 -3.60 11.21
C ASN A 205 -6.33 -2.93 12.05
N ASP A 206 -7.15 -3.70 12.75
CA ASP A 206 -8.24 -3.22 13.61
C ASP A 206 -7.90 -3.27 15.11
N ASN A 207 -6.69 -3.69 15.47
CA ASN A 207 -6.31 -3.84 16.87
C ASN A 207 -5.99 -2.47 17.51
N PRO A 208 -6.80 -2.00 18.50
CA PRO A 208 -6.65 -0.68 19.12
C PRO A 208 -5.37 -0.51 19.95
N LYS A 209 -4.60 -1.57 20.19
CA LYS A 209 -3.30 -1.49 20.88
C LYS A 209 -2.21 -0.82 20.05
N TYR A 210 -2.39 -0.72 18.72
CA TYR A 210 -1.41 -0.08 17.87
C TYR A 210 -1.71 1.39 17.68
N ALA A 211 -0.70 2.25 17.88
CA ALA A 211 -0.82 3.71 17.78
C ALA A 211 -1.45 4.17 16.44
N ARG A 212 -1.19 3.45 15.36
CA ARG A 212 -1.77 3.73 14.04
C ARG A 212 -3.27 3.45 13.98
N THR A 213 -3.76 2.42 14.65
CA THR A 213 -5.19 2.09 14.69
C THR A 213 -5.96 3.15 15.48
N GLN A 214 -5.40 3.63 16.59
CA GLN A 214 -5.97 4.74 17.36
C GLN A 214 -6.01 6.03 16.53
N LEU A 215 -4.95 6.29 15.77
CA LEU A 215 -4.86 7.45 14.90
C LEU A 215 -5.87 7.42 13.75
N ARG A 216 -6.08 6.23 13.13
CA ARG A 216 -7.15 6.01 12.14
C ARG A 216 -8.54 6.29 12.68
N ALA A 217 -8.81 5.87 13.92
CA ALA A 217 -10.09 6.13 14.59
C ALA A 217 -10.29 7.62 14.83
N GLN A 218 -9.27 8.33 15.28
CA GLN A 218 -9.30 9.79 15.50
C GLN A 218 -9.54 10.55 14.19
N LEU A 219 -8.83 10.20 13.11
CA LEU A 219 -9.01 10.80 11.78
C LEU A 219 -10.43 10.62 11.26
N ARG A 220 -10.97 9.40 11.34
CA ARG A 220 -12.35 9.13 10.91
C ARG A 220 -13.38 9.95 11.69
N THR A 221 -13.12 10.18 12.97
CA THR A 221 -14.01 11.01 13.82
C THR A 221 -13.90 12.49 13.46
N GLN A 222 -12.70 13.01 13.23
CA GLN A 222 -12.49 14.41 12.84
C GLN A 222 -13.07 14.74 11.46
N LEU A 223 -12.87 13.86 10.48
CA LEU A 223 -13.42 14.02 9.13
C LEU A 223 -14.98 13.94 9.09
N ARG A 224 -15.59 13.28 10.09
CA ARG A 224 -17.05 13.24 10.23
C ARG A 224 -17.63 14.42 10.99
N SER A 225 -16.82 15.13 11.75
CA SER A 225 -17.23 16.26 12.61
C SER A 225 -17.01 17.64 11.99
N GLU A 226 -16.44 17.76 10.80
CA GLU A 226 -16.40 19.04 10.09
C GLU A 226 -17.80 19.37 9.55
N PRO A 227 -18.42 20.46 10.01
CA PRO A 227 -19.71 20.90 9.46
C PRO A 227 -19.51 21.32 8.01
N LYS A 228 -20.38 20.81 7.13
CA LYS A 228 -20.60 21.33 5.78
C LYS A 228 -21.28 22.69 5.86
N ASP A 229 -20.57 23.73 6.30
CA ASP A 229 -21.06 25.10 6.25
C ASP A 229 -19.93 26.02 5.82
N VAL A 230 -19.82 26.19 4.52
CA VAL A 230 -19.45 27.50 3.96
C VAL A 230 -20.64 27.89 3.08
N THR A 231 -21.65 28.46 3.72
CA THR A 231 -22.63 29.28 3.04
C THR A 231 -21.90 30.50 2.49
N GLU A 232 -21.97 30.64 1.19
CA GLU A 232 -21.74 31.89 0.50
C GLU A 232 -22.55 33.00 1.18
N GLY A 233 -21.90 34.05 1.56
CA GLY A 233 -22.47 35.26 2.09
C GLY A 233 -21.83 36.46 1.41
N GLU A 234 -22.63 37.02 0.51
CA GLU A 234 -22.58 38.41 -0.02
C GLU A 234 -21.27 38.94 -0.64
#